data_b0149b5b428b0494395bea46c1e09214
#
_entry.id   b0149b5b428b0494395bea46c1e09214
#
_cell.length_a   1.000
_cell.length_b   1.000
_cell.length_c   1.000
_cell.angle_alpha   90.00
_cell.angle_beta   90.00
_cell.angle_gamma   90.00
#
_symmetry.space_group_name_H-M   'P 1'
#
loop_
_entity.id
_entity.type
_entity.pdbx_description
1 polymer ?
#
loop_
_entity_poly.entity_id
_entity_poly.type
_entity_poly.pdbx_seq_one_letter_code
_entity_poly.pdbx_strand_id
1 'polypeptide(L)'
;VKIGIACPYSWDVPGGVQFHIRDLAEELIARGHQVSVITPSSEEEGLEQYVVPVGAAVPIPYNGSVARLSFGPRVNRAVRAWLREGNFDVVHVHEPLVPSVSMLALMSADCPVVSTHHTAMDRSRALHLFTPVLRPILEKTQARIAVSQEARRTIVQYLGGDAFIIPNGVYTADFEVPQDERFLGTEDAPTIGFLGRLDESRKGLPVLAAAAPAIVEALPNVRFIIAGAGDLQAAEQSFGSAADHVTFLGRVSDEDKASMLASVSAYVAPNTGGESFGIILVEALAAGAFVVASDIPAFTAVLGGGKFGALFANEDSGALARTIIEALENPEQRAQIARAGAEEAGRYDWSTVASQVLAVYETAIRTAGTEVDS
;
A
#
# COMPACT_ATOMS: atom_id res chain seq x y z
N VAL A 1 -26.64 -2.88 1.02
CA VAL A 1 -26.15 -2.79 -0.37
C VAL A 1 -25.46 -4.10 -0.71
N LYS A 2 -25.69 -4.62 -1.93
CA LYS A 2 -25.00 -5.77 -2.49
C LYS A 2 -23.83 -5.27 -3.35
N ILE A 3 -22.61 -5.62 -2.97
CA ILE A 3 -21.38 -5.10 -3.56
C ILE A 3 -20.61 -6.25 -4.20
N GLY A 4 -20.35 -6.15 -5.50
CA GLY A 4 -19.43 -7.02 -6.19
C GLY A 4 -18.05 -6.37 -6.29
N ILE A 5 -16.98 -7.05 -5.88
CA ILE A 5 -15.60 -6.55 -6.02
C ILE A 5 -14.82 -7.45 -6.96
N ALA A 6 -14.15 -6.88 -7.95
CA ALA A 6 -13.27 -7.63 -8.87
C ALA A 6 -11.80 -7.35 -8.55
N CYS A 7 -11.09 -8.42 -8.17
CA CYS A 7 -9.64 -8.40 -7.95
C CYS A 7 -8.92 -8.87 -9.22
N PRO A 8 -7.98 -8.09 -9.79
CA PRO A 8 -7.29 -8.46 -11.01
C PRO A 8 -6.23 -9.55 -10.80
N TYR A 9 -5.68 -9.65 -9.59
CA TYR A 9 -4.52 -10.48 -9.26
C TYR A 9 -4.91 -11.76 -8.53
N SER A 10 -4.05 -12.80 -8.64
CA SER A 10 -4.26 -14.08 -7.96
C SER A 10 -4.33 -13.92 -6.44
N TRP A 11 -5.40 -14.49 -5.84
CA TRP A 11 -5.63 -14.45 -4.40
C TRP A 11 -4.64 -15.27 -3.59
N ASP A 12 -4.04 -16.30 -4.25
CA ASP A 12 -3.05 -17.21 -3.66
C ASP A 12 -1.71 -16.53 -3.33
N VAL A 13 -1.49 -15.34 -3.91
CA VAL A 13 -0.19 -14.65 -3.80
C VAL A 13 -0.38 -13.34 -3.07
N PRO A 14 0.29 -13.18 -1.91
CA PRO A 14 0.22 -11.94 -1.15
C PRO A 14 0.66 -10.72 -1.96
N GLY A 15 -0.15 -9.66 -1.93
CA GLY A 15 0.15 -8.41 -2.61
C GLY A 15 -0.69 -7.26 -2.05
N GLY A 16 -0.21 -6.03 -2.18
CA GLY A 16 -0.86 -4.86 -1.59
C GLY A 16 -2.30 -4.63 -2.07
N VAL A 17 -2.61 -4.94 -3.33
CA VAL A 17 -3.97 -4.81 -3.87
C VAL A 17 -4.89 -5.88 -3.32
N GLN A 18 -4.41 -7.13 -3.20
CA GLN A 18 -5.19 -8.23 -2.62
C GLN A 18 -5.51 -7.98 -1.15
N PHE A 19 -4.53 -7.54 -0.36
CA PHE A 19 -4.75 -7.15 1.04
C PHE A 19 -5.75 -6.00 1.15
N HIS A 20 -5.58 -4.95 0.36
CA HIS A 20 -6.54 -3.83 0.34
C HIS A 20 -7.98 -4.30 0.03
N ILE A 21 -8.15 -5.20 -0.95
CA ILE A 21 -9.48 -5.72 -1.31
C ILE A 21 -10.06 -6.60 -0.21
N ARG A 22 -9.23 -7.44 0.44
CA ARG A 22 -9.64 -8.29 1.56
C ARG A 22 -10.14 -7.43 2.71
N ASP A 23 -9.33 -6.49 3.16
CA ASP A 23 -9.65 -5.62 4.28
C ASP A 23 -10.89 -4.76 4.00
N LEU A 24 -11.00 -4.21 2.77
CA LEU A 24 -12.20 -3.47 2.35
C LEU A 24 -13.44 -4.37 2.37
N ALA A 25 -13.36 -5.60 1.88
CA ALA A 25 -14.48 -6.53 1.88
C ALA A 25 -14.92 -6.86 3.29
N GLU A 26 -13.98 -7.16 4.19
CA GLU A 26 -14.25 -7.49 5.59
C GLU A 26 -14.86 -6.29 6.33
N GLU A 27 -14.33 -5.10 6.13
CA GLU A 27 -14.89 -3.87 6.71
C GLU A 27 -16.31 -3.59 6.23
N LEU A 28 -16.59 -3.77 4.94
CA LEU A 28 -17.94 -3.61 4.38
C LEU A 28 -18.92 -4.67 4.92
N ILE A 29 -18.48 -5.92 5.09
CA ILE A 29 -19.27 -6.99 5.69
C ILE A 29 -19.56 -6.67 7.16
N ALA A 30 -18.57 -6.22 7.92
CA ALA A 30 -18.75 -5.81 9.32
C ALA A 30 -19.79 -4.69 9.48
N ARG A 31 -19.93 -3.83 8.46
CA ARG A 31 -20.96 -2.78 8.39
C ARG A 31 -22.33 -3.25 7.90
N GLY A 32 -22.49 -4.55 7.66
CA GLY A 32 -23.78 -5.15 7.28
C GLY A 32 -24.09 -5.14 5.79
N HIS A 33 -23.10 -4.89 4.93
CA HIS A 33 -23.24 -5.03 3.48
C HIS A 33 -23.02 -6.48 3.03
N GLN A 34 -23.65 -6.86 1.91
CA GLN A 34 -23.40 -8.15 1.26
C GLN A 34 -22.29 -7.97 0.24
N VAL A 35 -21.16 -8.63 0.43
CA VAL A 35 -19.99 -8.51 -0.43
C VAL A 35 -19.66 -9.84 -1.09
N SER A 36 -19.31 -9.80 -2.37
CA SER A 36 -18.73 -10.94 -3.09
C SER A 36 -17.52 -10.47 -3.89
N VAL A 37 -16.39 -11.17 -3.74
CA VAL A 37 -15.12 -10.85 -4.41
C VAL A 37 -14.84 -11.90 -5.47
N ILE A 38 -14.72 -11.50 -6.75
CA ILE A 38 -14.29 -12.38 -7.83
C ILE A 38 -12.80 -12.17 -8.12
N THR A 39 -12.04 -13.27 -8.18
CA THR A 39 -10.59 -13.21 -8.28
C THR A 39 -10.00 -14.46 -8.94
N PRO A 40 -8.83 -14.38 -9.60
CA PRO A 40 -8.07 -15.56 -9.93
C PRO A 40 -7.60 -16.29 -8.66
N SER A 41 -7.77 -17.60 -8.61
CA SER A 41 -7.18 -18.48 -7.59
C SER A 41 -7.01 -19.88 -8.16
N SER A 42 -5.90 -20.53 -7.85
CA SER A 42 -5.68 -21.94 -8.11
C SER A 42 -6.18 -22.84 -7.00
N GLU A 43 -6.39 -22.27 -5.83
CA GLU A 43 -6.95 -22.92 -4.65
C GLU A 43 -8.45 -22.61 -4.58
N GLU A 44 -9.27 -23.63 -4.39
CA GLU A 44 -10.72 -23.52 -4.21
C GLU A 44 -11.11 -23.78 -2.75
N GLU A 45 -10.24 -24.47 -2.00
CA GLU A 45 -10.45 -24.80 -0.59
C GLU A 45 -9.77 -23.78 0.31
N GLY A 46 -10.42 -23.42 1.42
CA GLY A 46 -9.85 -22.51 2.42
C GLY A 46 -9.98 -21.02 2.11
N LEU A 47 -10.69 -20.66 1.02
CA LEU A 47 -11.00 -19.27 0.70
C LEU A 47 -12.09 -18.74 1.64
N GLU A 48 -12.08 -17.42 1.85
CA GLU A 48 -13.15 -16.73 2.57
C GLU A 48 -14.49 -16.91 1.86
N GLN A 49 -15.58 -17.02 2.60
CA GLN A 49 -16.91 -17.33 2.05
C GLN A 49 -17.42 -16.32 1.01
N TYR A 50 -16.90 -15.10 1.04
CA TYR A 50 -17.25 -14.06 0.08
C TYR A 50 -16.42 -14.11 -1.20
N VAL A 51 -15.41 -14.99 -1.29
CA VAL A 51 -14.48 -15.09 -2.44
C VAL A 51 -14.98 -16.12 -3.46
N VAL A 52 -15.01 -15.71 -4.72
CA VAL A 52 -15.39 -16.54 -5.88
C VAL A 52 -14.20 -16.72 -6.80
N PRO A 53 -13.53 -17.89 -6.81
CA PRO A 53 -12.38 -18.15 -7.67
C PRO A 53 -12.80 -18.36 -9.12
N VAL A 54 -11.98 -17.88 -10.07
CA VAL A 54 -12.17 -18.10 -11.53
C VAL A 54 -11.12 -19.00 -12.16
N GLY A 55 -10.35 -19.73 -11.34
CA GLY A 55 -9.25 -20.60 -11.75
C GLY A 55 -7.90 -19.91 -11.77
N ALA A 56 -6.86 -20.69 -12.11
CA ALA A 56 -5.47 -20.29 -12.02
C ALA A 56 -5.12 -19.07 -12.89
N ALA A 57 -4.20 -18.27 -12.39
CA ALA A 57 -3.64 -17.13 -13.09
C ALA A 57 -2.35 -17.45 -13.84
N VAL A 58 -2.07 -16.69 -14.91
CA VAL A 58 -0.83 -16.74 -15.67
C VAL A 58 0.10 -15.64 -15.19
N PRO A 59 1.37 -15.93 -14.84
CA PRO A 59 2.34 -14.92 -14.45
C PRO A 59 2.77 -14.09 -15.66
N ILE A 60 2.67 -12.76 -15.53
CA ILE A 60 3.06 -11.79 -16.57
C ILE A 60 3.99 -10.77 -15.93
N PRO A 61 5.18 -10.49 -16.49
CA PRO A 61 6.04 -9.40 -16.02
C PRO A 61 5.34 -8.04 -16.16
N TYR A 62 5.27 -7.29 -15.07
CA TYR A 62 4.59 -5.99 -15.05
C TYR A 62 5.27 -5.03 -14.05
N ASN A 63 5.72 -3.87 -14.53
CA ASN A 63 6.34 -2.80 -13.72
C ASN A 63 7.41 -3.28 -12.72
N GLY A 64 8.34 -4.14 -13.17
CA GLY A 64 9.42 -4.65 -12.31
C GLY A 64 8.98 -5.74 -11.31
N SER A 65 7.73 -6.20 -11.39
CA SER A 65 7.16 -7.28 -10.60
C SER A 65 6.53 -8.33 -11.53
N VAL A 66 5.90 -9.36 -10.96
CA VAL A 66 5.15 -10.38 -11.69
C VAL A 66 3.68 -10.28 -11.32
N ALA A 67 2.86 -9.80 -12.24
CA ALA A 67 1.41 -9.82 -12.12
C ALA A 67 0.89 -11.22 -12.49
N ARG A 68 0.00 -11.79 -11.68
CA ARG A 68 -0.68 -13.05 -11.97
C ARG A 68 -2.13 -12.76 -12.32
N LEU A 69 -2.43 -12.83 -13.61
CA LEU A 69 -3.69 -12.41 -14.22
C LEU A 69 -4.44 -13.57 -14.85
N SER A 70 -5.78 -13.47 -14.88
CA SER A 70 -6.64 -14.39 -15.64
C SER A 70 -7.51 -13.61 -16.60
N PHE A 71 -7.55 -14.05 -17.86
CA PHE A 71 -8.33 -13.42 -18.93
C PHE A 71 -8.72 -14.47 -19.97
N GLY A 72 -9.83 -14.24 -20.69
CA GLY A 72 -10.24 -15.10 -21.79
C GLY A 72 -11.68 -15.59 -21.70
N PRO A 73 -12.15 -16.41 -22.69
CA PRO A 73 -13.58 -16.76 -22.80
C PRO A 73 -14.16 -17.53 -21.61
N ARG A 74 -13.37 -18.41 -20.98
CA ARG A 74 -13.80 -19.16 -19.77
C ARG A 74 -13.97 -18.23 -18.60
N VAL A 75 -12.98 -17.37 -18.35
CA VAL A 75 -13.00 -16.37 -17.28
C VAL A 75 -14.17 -15.39 -17.50
N ASN A 76 -14.37 -14.92 -18.74
CA ASN A 76 -15.50 -14.05 -19.07
C ASN A 76 -16.87 -14.71 -18.78
N ARG A 77 -17.00 -16.01 -19.05
CA ARG A 77 -18.23 -16.74 -18.70
C ARG A 77 -18.46 -16.79 -17.19
N ALA A 78 -17.42 -17.05 -16.42
CA ALA A 78 -17.50 -17.06 -14.95
C ALA A 78 -17.84 -15.66 -14.40
N VAL A 79 -17.21 -14.61 -14.90
CA VAL A 79 -17.50 -13.21 -14.52
C VAL A 79 -18.96 -12.86 -14.82
N ARG A 80 -19.49 -13.21 -16.01
CA ARG A 80 -20.91 -12.96 -16.36
C ARG A 80 -21.89 -13.76 -15.49
N ALA A 81 -21.54 -15.00 -15.13
CA ALA A 81 -22.35 -15.79 -14.19
C ALA A 81 -22.39 -15.12 -12.82
N TRP A 82 -21.22 -14.74 -12.28
CA TRP A 82 -21.11 -14.05 -11.00
C TRP A 82 -21.88 -12.73 -10.95
N LEU A 83 -21.81 -11.90 -12.01
CA LEU A 83 -22.57 -10.65 -12.11
C LEU A 83 -24.08 -10.90 -12.06
N ARG A 84 -24.57 -11.89 -12.83
CA ARG A 84 -25.98 -12.23 -12.90
C ARG A 84 -26.51 -12.82 -11.59
N GLU A 85 -25.75 -13.73 -10.97
CA GLU A 85 -26.16 -14.42 -9.74
C GLU A 85 -26.08 -13.48 -8.52
N GLY A 86 -25.08 -12.58 -8.49
CA GLY A 86 -24.89 -11.62 -7.43
C GLY A 86 -25.96 -10.53 -7.40
N ASN A 87 -26.50 -10.15 -8.56
CA ASN A 87 -27.46 -9.05 -8.70
C ASN A 87 -27.06 -7.84 -7.85
N PHE A 88 -25.85 -7.32 -8.14
CA PHE A 88 -25.20 -6.28 -7.36
C PHE A 88 -25.83 -4.91 -7.58
N ASP A 89 -25.88 -4.12 -6.51
CA ASP A 89 -26.27 -2.70 -6.57
C ASP A 89 -25.11 -1.85 -7.15
N VAL A 90 -23.87 -2.30 -6.92
CA VAL A 90 -22.65 -1.68 -7.44
C VAL A 90 -21.57 -2.73 -7.64
N VAL A 91 -20.76 -2.57 -8.70
CA VAL A 91 -19.55 -3.36 -8.92
C VAL A 91 -18.33 -2.47 -8.79
N HIS A 92 -17.38 -2.88 -7.95
CA HIS A 92 -16.13 -2.19 -7.73
C HIS A 92 -14.98 -2.98 -8.39
N VAL A 93 -14.33 -2.41 -9.38
CA VAL A 93 -13.24 -3.04 -10.11
C VAL A 93 -11.90 -2.40 -9.73
N HIS A 94 -10.89 -3.22 -9.42
CA HIS A 94 -9.55 -2.73 -9.12
C HIS A 94 -8.64 -2.92 -10.33
N GLU A 95 -7.80 -1.92 -10.64
CA GLU A 95 -6.83 -1.94 -11.75
C GLU A 95 -7.43 -2.39 -13.09
N PRO A 96 -8.52 -1.79 -13.60
CA PRO A 96 -9.21 -2.27 -14.79
C PRO A 96 -8.45 -2.00 -16.10
N LEU A 97 -7.26 -1.38 -16.05
CA LEU A 97 -6.44 -1.04 -17.22
C LEU A 97 -5.66 -2.21 -17.81
N VAL A 98 -5.57 -3.31 -17.07
CA VAL A 98 -4.87 -4.53 -17.52
C VAL A 98 -5.88 -5.61 -17.89
N PRO A 99 -5.59 -6.45 -18.92
CA PRO A 99 -6.43 -7.58 -19.27
C PRO A 99 -6.55 -8.55 -18.10
N SER A 100 -7.70 -8.56 -17.43
CA SER A 100 -7.92 -9.24 -16.16
C SER A 100 -9.40 -9.48 -15.88
N VAL A 101 -9.68 -10.13 -14.76
CA VAL A 101 -11.04 -10.30 -14.23
C VAL A 101 -11.73 -8.93 -14.05
N SER A 102 -11.01 -7.92 -13.57
CA SER A 102 -11.52 -6.56 -13.38
C SER A 102 -11.96 -5.90 -14.68
N MET A 103 -11.17 -6.03 -15.75
CA MET A 103 -11.56 -5.52 -17.08
C MET A 103 -12.81 -6.24 -17.60
N LEU A 104 -12.88 -7.57 -17.46
CA LEU A 104 -14.05 -8.35 -17.88
C LEU A 104 -15.31 -7.99 -17.09
N ALA A 105 -15.19 -7.74 -15.79
CA ALA A 105 -16.28 -7.29 -14.94
C ALA A 105 -16.78 -5.92 -15.38
N LEU A 106 -15.88 -4.94 -15.60
CA LEU A 106 -16.21 -3.62 -16.11
C LEU A 106 -16.95 -3.68 -17.46
N MET A 107 -16.46 -4.52 -18.39
CA MET A 107 -17.08 -4.65 -19.72
C MET A 107 -18.48 -5.28 -19.67
N SER A 108 -18.74 -6.15 -18.70
CA SER A 108 -19.94 -7.00 -18.64
C SER A 108 -20.97 -6.58 -17.60
N ALA A 109 -20.65 -5.63 -16.72
CA ALA A 109 -21.59 -5.13 -15.71
C ALA A 109 -22.73 -4.33 -16.34
N ASP A 110 -23.95 -4.59 -15.85
CA ASP A 110 -25.18 -3.85 -16.20
C ASP A 110 -25.66 -2.95 -15.03
N CYS A 111 -24.92 -2.93 -13.91
CA CYS A 111 -25.12 -2.06 -12.77
C CYS A 111 -24.00 -0.98 -12.70
N PRO A 112 -24.15 0.03 -11.84
CA PRO A 112 -23.12 1.05 -11.61
C PRO A 112 -21.75 0.46 -11.31
N VAL A 113 -20.70 0.99 -11.93
CA VAL A 113 -19.33 0.54 -11.73
C VAL A 113 -18.48 1.65 -11.14
N VAL A 114 -17.76 1.33 -10.07
CA VAL A 114 -16.69 2.16 -9.49
C VAL A 114 -15.36 1.49 -9.79
N SER A 115 -14.32 2.26 -10.10
CA SER A 115 -12.97 1.72 -10.29
C SER A 115 -11.98 2.32 -9.32
N THR A 116 -11.08 1.48 -8.77
CA THR A 116 -9.91 1.92 -7.99
C THR A 116 -8.62 1.64 -8.74
N HIS A 117 -7.74 2.64 -8.77
CA HIS A 117 -6.43 2.60 -9.39
C HIS A 117 -5.35 2.74 -8.31
N HIS A 118 -4.51 1.70 -8.19
CA HIS A 118 -3.43 1.62 -7.19
C HIS A 118 -2.08 1.99 -7.76
N THR A 119 -1.91 1.93 -9.07
CA THR A 119 -0.63 2.09 -9.74
C THR A 119 -0.45 3.50 -10.27
N ALA A 120 0.66 4.14 -9.91
CA ALA A 120 1.17 5.31 -10.61
C ALA A 120 2.01 4.85 -11.81
N MET A 121 1.68 5.29 -13.01
CA MET A 121 2.41 4.95 -14.23
C MET A 121 3.02 6.20 -14.85
N ASP A 122 4.35 6.34 -14.72
CA ASP A 122 5.08 7.37 -15.42
C ASP A 122 5.34 6.94 -16.87
N ARG A 123 4.83 7.74 -17.83
CA ARG A 123 5.12 7.65 -19.27
C ARG A 123 5.02 6.26 -19.89
N SER A 124 3.95 5.51 -19.63
CA SER A 124 3.71 4.22 -20.28
C SER A 124 3.36 4.42 -21.77
N ARG A 125 4.31 4.07 -22.65
CA ARG A 125 4.07 4.06 -24.12
C ARG A 125 2.98 3.07 -24.51
N ALA A 126 2.90 1.92 -23.82
CA ALA A 126 1.87 0.92 -24.03
C ALA A 126 0.48 1.49 -23.68
N LEU A 127 0.33 2.12 -22.52
CA LEU A 127 -0.94 2.72 -22.11
C LEU A 127 -1.39 3.80 -23.12
N HIS A 128 -0.49 4.66 -23.57
CA HIS A 128 -0.79 5.68 -24.57
C HIS A 128 -1.27 5.08 -25.90
N LEU A 129 -0.66 3.98 -26.35
CA LEU A 129 -1.04 3.29 -27.58
C LEU A 129 -2.43 2.62 -27.44
N PHE A 130 -2.76 2.06 -26.28
CA PHE A 130 -4.03 1.37 -26.05
C PHE A 130 -5.16 2.28 -25.53
N THR A 131 -4.87 3.52 -25.14
CA THR A 131 -5.87 4.49 -24.67
C THR A 131 -7.12 4.60 -25.56
N PRO A 132 -7.02 4.66 -26.91
CA PRO A 132 -8.22 4.76 -27.75
C PRO A 132 -9.17 3.57 -27.64
N VAL A 133 -8.62 2.38 -27.33
CA VAL A 133 -9.40 1.14 -27.15
C VAL A 133 -9.94 1.01 -25.73
N LEU A 134 -9.15 1.45 -24.75
CA LEU A 134 -9.49 1.35 -23.32
C LEU A 134 -10.51 2.43 -22.90
N ARG A 135 -10.42 3.63 -23.48
CA ARG A 135 -11.24 4.77 -23.10
C ARG A 135 -12.75 4.49 -23.14
N PRO A 136 -13.34 3.92 -24.21
CA PRO A 136 -14.77 3.60 -24.24
C PRO A 136 -15.19 2.59 -23.17
N ILE A 137 -14.29 1.66 -22.79
CA ILE A 137 -14.54 0.67 -21.73
C ILE A 137 -14.56 1.38 -20.38
N LEU A 138 -13.63 2.28 -20.15
CA LEU A 138 -13.48 3.01 -18.91
C LEU A 138 -14.50 4.12 -18.72
N GLU A 139 -15.12 4.60 -19.80
CA GLU A 139 -16.26 5.53 -19.76
C GLU A 139 -17.52 4.90 -19.16
N LYS A 140 -17.58 3.56 -19.02
CA LYS A 140 -18.64 2.87 -18.28
C LYS A 140 -18.54 3.07 -16.74
N THR A 141 -17.42 3.56 -16.22
CA THR A 141 -17.29 3.81 -14.77
C THR A 141 -18.02 5.09 -14.39
N GLN A 142 -18.96 4.99 -13.45
CA GLN A 142 -19.69 6.14 -12.89
C GLN A 142 -18.81 6.96 -11.96
N ALA A 143 -17.87 6.32 -11.26
CA ALA A 143 -16.90 7.00 -10.41
C ALA A 143 -15.55 6.30 -10.42
N ARG A 144 -14.48 7.08 -10.22
CA ARG A 144 -13.11 6.59 -10.15
C ARG A 144 -12.47 6.99 -8.84
N ILE A 145 -11.71 6.06 -8.27
CA ILE A 145 -10.91 6.25 -7.06
C ILE A 145 -9.45 6.09 -7.43
N ALA A 146 -8.60 6.96 -6.93
CA ALA A 146 -7.15 6.85 -6.97
C ALA A 146 -6.61 6.79 -5.55
N VAL A 147 -5.72 5.87 -5.25
CA VAL A 147 -5.17 5.72 -3.89
C VAL A 147 -4.16 6.81 -3.53
N SER A 148 -3.70 7.56 -4.52
CA SER A 148 -2.74 8.66 -4.31
C SER A 148 -2.88 9.73 -5.40
N GLN A 149 -2.27 10.89 -5.16
CA GLN A 149 -2.20 11.95 -6.15
C GLN A 149 -1.48 11.51 -7.43
N GLU A 150 -0.48 10.64 -7.31
CA GLU A 150 0.27 10.10 -8.45
C GLU A 150 -0.61 9.16 -9.29
N ALA A 151 -1.37 8.27 -8.64
CA ALA A 151 -2.36 7.44 -9.33
C ALA A 151 -3.44 8.31 -10.03
N ARG A 152 -3.91 9.37 -9.37
CA ARG A 152 -4.86 10.32 -9.96
C ARG A 152 -4.29 11.01 -11.20
N ARG A 153 -3.02 11.45 -11.17
CA ARG A 153 -2.35 12.05 -12.34
C ARG A 153 -2.34 11.10 -13.53
N THR A 154 -2.08 9.81 -13.31
CA THR A 154 -2.15 8.77 -14.35
C THR A 154 -3.54 8.72 -14.98
N ILE A 155 -4.61 8.73 -14.17
CA ILE A 155 -6.01 8.72 -14.67
C ILE A 155 -6.28 9.96 -15.52
N VAL A 156 -6.02 11.14 -14.97
CA VAL A 156 -6.28 12.42 -15.68
C VAL A 156 -5.52 12.49 -16.99
N GLN A 157 -4.25 12.08 -17.00
CA GLN A 157 -3.39 12.18 -18.17
C GLN A 157 -3.79 11.22 -19.31
N TYR A 158 -4.13 9.96 -18.98
CA TYR A 158 -4.34 8.93 -19.99
C TYR A 158 -5.80 8.63 -20.29
N LEU A 159 -6.68 8.79 -19.31
CA LEU A 159 -8.08 8.39 -19.44
C LEU A 159 -9.03 9.57 -19.57
N GLY A 160 -8.60 10.74 -19.16
CA GLY A 160 -9.45 11.92 -19.04
C GLY A 160 -10.43 11.83 -17.87
N GLY A 161 -11.08 12.93 -17.55
CA GLY A 161 -11.94 13.03 -16.37
C GLY A 161 -11.13 13.16 -15.08
N ASP A 162 -11.75 12.88 -13.94
CA ASP A 162 -11.15 13.02 -12.62
C ASP A 162 -11.40 11.77 -11.76
N ALA A 163 -10.76 11.71 -10.60
CA ALA A 163 -10.92 10.63 -9.61
C ALA A 163 -10.92 11.19 -8.18
N PHE A 164 -11.71 10.56 -7.32
CA PHE A 164 -11.62 10.80 -5.88
C PHE A 164 -10.30 10.23 -5.37
N ILE A 165 -9.62 10.98 -4.49
CA ILE A 165 -8.43 10.47 -3.81
C ILE A 165 -8.88 9.84 -2.51
N ILE A 166 -8.85 8.50 -2.45
CA ILE A 166 -9.13 7.71 -1.25
C ILE A 166 -7.93 6.80 -1.03
N PRO A 167 -7.17 7.00 0.06
CA PRO A 167 -5.95 6.25 0.30
C PRO A 167 -6.22 4.78 0.60
N ASN A 168 -5.17 3.96 0.63
CA ASN A 168 -5.27 2.61 1.19
C ASN A 168 -5.56 2.70 2.69
N GLY A 169 -6.41 1.78 3.18
CA GLY A 169 -6.72 1.67 4.59
C GLY A 169 -5.67 0.87 5.37
N VAL A 170 -5.58 1.14 6.65
CA VAL A 170 -4.81 0.41 7.65
C VAL A 170 -5.68 0.25 8.88
N TYR A 171 -5.65 -0.89 9.55
CA TYR A 171 -6.23 -1.05 10.88
C TYR A 171 -5.27 -0.40 11.90
N THR A 172 -5.47 0.88 12.18
CA THR A 172 -4.55 1.65 13.04
C THR A 172 -4.47 1.09 14.45
N ALA A 173 -5.55 0.52 14.96
CA ALA A 173 -5.61 -0.13 16.27
C ALA A 173 -4.63 -1.31 16.41
N ASP A 174 -4.27 -2.00 15.34
CA ASP A 174 -3.32 -3.12 15.35
C ASP A 174 -1.89 -2.66 15.68
N PHE A 175 -1.62 -1.36 15.56
CA PHE A 175 -0.34 -0.73 15.85
C PHE A 175 -0.31 0.02 17.18
N GLU A 176 -1.43 0.15 17.88
CA GLU A 176 -1.52 0.71 19.21
C GLU A 176 -1.12 -0.33 20.28
N VAL A 177 0.12 -0.77 20.24
CA VAL A 177 0.66 -1.82 21.10
C VAL A 177 1.65 -1.24 22.13
N PRO A 178 1.84 -1.92 23.27
CA PRO A 178 2.87 -1.53 24.23
C PRO A 178 4.28 -1.58 23.61
N GLN A 179 5.16 -0.75 24.12
CA GLN A 179 6.59 -0.82 23.77
C GLN A 179 7.20 -2.14 24.24
N ASP A 180 8.10 -2.68 23.44
CA ASP A 180 8.83 -3.93 23.72
C ASP A 180 10.30 -3.62 24.02
N GLU A 181 10.78 -4.08 25.16
CA GLU A 181 12.16 -3.86 25.63
C GLU A 181 13.21 -4.38 24.63
N ARG A 182 12.88 -5.39 23.82
CA ARG A 182 13.78 -5.91 22.77
C ARG A 182 14.19 -4.83 21.77
N PHE A 183 13.27 -3.92 21.47
CA PHE A 183 13.41 -2.89 20.43
C PHE A 183 13.53 -1.48 20.99
N LEU A 184 13.21 -1.31 22.27
CA LEU A 184 13.20 -0.01 22.92
C LEU A 184 14.57 0.65 22.90
N GLY A 185 14.61 1.91 22.44
CA GLY A 185 15.76 2.78 22.56
C GLY A 185 15.64 3.75 23.75
N THR A 186 16.78 4.17 24.26
CA THR A 186 16.90 5.24 25.27
C THR A 186 17.60 6.46 24.63
N GLU A 187 17.66 7.58 25.33
CA GLU A 187 18.42 8.75 24.87
C GLU A 187 19.91 8.45 24.71
N ASP A 188 20.48 7.64 25.63
CA ASP A 188 21.89 7.25 25.59
C ASP A 188 22.20 6.09 24.64
N ALA A 189 21.20 5.29 24.29
CA ALA A 189 21.31 4.13 23.41
C ALA A 189 20.08 4.04 22.49
N PRO A 190 19.95 4.95 21.51
CA PRO A 190 18.81 4.99 20.63
C PRO A 190 18.75 3.78 19.68
N THR A 191 17.55 3.42 19.25
CA THR A 191 17.32 2.36 18.27
C THR A 191 16.76 2.91 16.97
N ILE A 192 17.26 2.39 15.86
CA ILE A 192 16.83 2.73 14.49
C ILE A 192 16.25 1.48 13.87
N GLY A 193 14.96 1.53 13.51
CA GLY A 193 14.25 0.42 12.89
C GLY A 193 14.23 0.54 11.36
N PHE A 194 14.38 -0.60 10.68
CA PHE A 194 14.15 -0.75 9.24
C PHE A 194 13.30 -2.00 9.00
N LEU A 195 12.34 -1.92 8.08
CA LEU A 195 11.52 -3.03 7.65
C LEU A 195 11.44 -3.09 6.13
N GLY A 196 11.88 -4.19 5.54
CA GLY A 196 11.81 -4.40 4.10
C GLY A 196 12.55 -5.64 3.63
N ARG A 197 12.27 -6.09 2.41
CA ARG A 197 13.05 -7.19 1.83
C ARG A 197 14.51 -6.74 1.64
N LEU A 198 15.43 -7.53 2.16
CA LEU A 198 16.85 -7.18 2.22
C LEU A 198 17.52 -7.29 0.84
N ASP A 199 17.02 -8.20 -0.02
CA ASP A 199 17.47 -8.46 -1.39
C ASP A 199 16.84 -7.53 -2.44
N GLU A 200 15.93 -6.64 -2.04
CA GLU A 200 15.23 -5.71 -2.92
C GLU A 200 15.84 -4.31 -2.79
N SER A 201 16.76 -3.97 -3.72
CA SER A 201 17.55 -2.74 -3.67
C SER A 201 16.70 -1.46 -3.54
N ARG A 202 15.50 -1.45 -4.15
CA ARG A 202 14.59 -0.30 -4.03
C ARG A 202 14.07 -0.04 -2.62
N LYS A 203 14.18 -1.00 -1.68
CA LYS A 203 13.85 -0.79 -0.26
C LYS A 203 14.91 0.05 0.47
N GLY A 204 16.06 0.26 -0.15
CA GLY A 204 17.06 1.24 0.28
C GLY A 204 17.94 0.80 1.44
N LEU A 205 17.97 -0.52 1.81
CA LEU A 205 18.90 -1.00 2.82
C LEU A 205 20.36 -0.55 2.55
N PRO A 206 20.86 -0.57 1.30
CA PRO A 206 22.21 -0.06 1.01
C PRO A 206 22.43 1.42 1.35
N VAL A 207 21.39 2.25 1.27
CA VAL A 207 21.47 3.68 1.66
C VAL A 207 21.62 3.81 3.17
N LEU A 208 20.86 3.02 3.95
CA LEU A 208 20.97 2.97 5.40
C LEU A 208 22.33 2.42 5.84
N ALA A 209 22.79 1.34 5.21
CA ALA A 209 24.09 0.73 5.51
C ALA A 209 25.25 1.71 5.23
N ALA A 210 25.18 2.48 4.14
CA ALA A 210 26.17 3.51 3.84
C ALA A 210 26.12 4.71 4.81
N ALA A 211 24.96 5.01 5.41
CA ALA A 211 24.81 6.05 6.43
C ALA A 211 25.29 5.61 7.83
N ALA A 212 25.23 4.31 8.12
CA ALA A 212 25.45 3.76 9.46
C ALA A 212 26.81 4.12 10.11
N PRO A 213 27.96 4.11 9.41
CA PRO A 213 29.24 4.50 10.02
C PRO A 213 29.23 5.92 10.58
N ALA A 214 28.67 6.89 9.86
CA ALA A 214 28.58 8.26 10.33
C ALA A 214 27.61 8.42 11.52
N ILE A 215 26.54 7.62 11.55
CA ILE A 215 25.59 7.61 12.66
C ILE A 215 26.28 7.02 13.91
N VAL A 216 27.02 5.92 13.79
CA VAL A 216 27.75 5.28 14.89
C VAL A 216 28.86 6.22 15.42
N GLU A 217 29.54 6.95 14.55
CA GLU A 217 30.54 7.94 14.97
C GLU A 217 29.93 9.05 15.86
N ALA A 218 28.73 9.53 15.51
CA ALA A 218 28.03 10.57 16.27
C ALA A 218 27.33 9.99 17.54
N LEU A 219 26.80 8.77 17.44
CA LEU A 219 25.99 8.11 18.46
C LEU A 219 26.56 6.71 18.75
N PRO A 220 27.62 6.58 19.54
CA PRO A 220 28.38 5.32 19.68
C PRO A 220 27.58 4.15 20.27
N ASN A 221 26.46 4.39 20.95
CA ASN A 221 25.60 3.35 21.53
C ASN A 221 24.35 3.08 20.68
N VAL A 222 24.24 3.62 19.48
CA VAL A 222 23.10 3.38 18.60
C VAL A 222 23.00 1.91 18.22
N ARG A 223 21.79 1.40 18.09
CA ARG A 223 21.50 0.05 17.60
C ARG A 223 20.59 0.12 16.39
N PHE A 224 20.90 -0.64 15.35
CA PHE A 224 20.04 -0.82 14.18
C PHE A 224 19.28 -2.14 14.32
N ILE A 225 17.95 -2.08 14.17
CA ILE A 225 17.04 -3.22 14.20
C ILE A 225 16.51 -3.43 12.78
N ILE A 226 17.00 -4.45 12.10
CA ILE A 226 16.72 -4.70 10.70
C ILE A 226 15.81 -5.92 10.56
N ALA A 227 14.57 -5.71 10.11
CA ALA A 227 13.59 -6.76 9.90
C ALA A 227 13.26 -6.93 8.40
N GLY A 228 13.18 -8.19 7.96
CA GLY A 228 12.81 -8.54 6.61
C GLY A 228 13.45 -9.84 6.11
N ALA A 229 12.83 -10.41 5.08
CA ALA A 229 13.38 -11.58 4.41
C ALA A 229 14.44 -11.18 3.40
N GLY A 230 15.44 -12.04 3.18
CA GLY A 230 16.50 -11.86 2.20
C GLY A 230 17.82 -12.49 2.64
N ASP A 231 18.90 -12.16 1.97
CA ASP A 231 20.23 -12.63 2.28
C ASP A 231 20.81 -11.85 3.49
N LEU A 232 20.71 -12.45 4.67
CA LEU A 232 21.20 -11.85 5.92
C LEU A 232 22.71 -11.63 5.92
N GLN A 233 23.48 -12.54 5.32
CA GLN A 233 24.92 -12.44 5.28
C GLN A 233 25.38 -11.27 4.39
N ALA A 234 24.78 -11.12 3.22
CA ALA A 234 25.06 -10.00 2.34
C ALA A 234 24.64 -8.66 2.98
N ALA A 235 23.48 -8.65 3.66
CA ALA A 235 22.99 -7.49 4.38
C ALA A 235 23.95 -7.07 5.51
N GLU A 236 24.41 -8.00 6.35
CA GLU A 236 25.39 -7.75 7.42
C GLU A 236 26.69 -7.18 6.88
N GLN A 237 27.23 -7.79 5.81
CA GLN A 237 28.46 -7.32 5.17
C GLN A 237 28.35 -5.88 4.65
N SER A 238 27.15 -5.46 4.22
CA SER A 238 26.93 -4.11 3.71
C SER A 238 27.12 -3.01 4.74
N PHE A 239 26.97 -3.31 6.04
CA PHE A 239 27.16 -2.34 7.13
C PHE A 239 28.64 -2.11 7.49
N GLY A 240 29.56 -2.94 7.02
CA GLY A 240 31.01 -2.76 7.21
C GLY A 240 31.40 -2.54 8.66
N SER A 241 32.01 -1.41 9.00
CA SER A 241 32.45 -1.07 10.37
C SER A 241 31.30 -0.86 11.37
N ALA A 242 30.06 -0.69 10.90
CA ALA A 242 28.90 -0.55 11.76
C ALA A 242 28.19 -1.87 12.04
N ALA A 243 28.66 -3.01 11.53
CA ALA A 243 27.99 -4.30 11.65
C ALA A 243 27.74 -4.74 13.11
N ASP A 244 28.65 -4.43 14.04
CA ASP A 244 28.50 -4.76 15.46
C ASP A 244 27.33 -4.02 16.14
N HIS A 245 26.79 -2.98 15.51
CA HIS A 245 25.64 -2.21 15.97
C HIS A 245 24.30 -2.71 15.41
N VAL A 246 24.31 -3.75 14.57
CA VAL A 246 23.12 -4.21 13.82
C VAL A 246 22.58 -5.51 14.36
N THR A 247 21.28 -5.57 14.57
CA THR A 247 20.55 -6.80 14.89
C THR A 247 19.61 -7.12 13.74
N PHE A 248 19.81 -8.27 13.08
CA PHE A 248 18.94 -8.76 12.02
C PHE A 248 17.91 -9.72 12.61
N LEU A 249 16.63 -9.42 12.41
CA LEU A 249 15.52 -10.24 12.91
C LEU A 249 15.04 -11.29 11.89
N GLY A 250 15.43 -11.15 10.61
CA GLY A 250 14.83 -11.93 9.54
C GLY A 250 13.34 -11.56 9.32
N ARG A 251 12.54 -12.52 8.89
CA ARG A 251 11.10 -12.32 8.74
C ARG A 251 10.46 -12.23 10.14
N VAL A 252 9.69 -11.19 10.38
CA VAL A 252 8.95 -10.96 11.63
C VAL A 252 7.45 -11.24 11.43
N SER A 253 6.76 -11.54 12.53
CA SER A 253 5.28 -11.57 12.58
C SER A 253 4.69 -10.16 12.51
N ASP A 254 3.38 -10.05 12.28
CA ASP A 254 2.69 -8.75 12.33
C ASP A 254 2.73 -8.15 13.75
N GLU A 255 2.67 -8.99 14.79
CA GLU A 255 2.81 -8.58 16.17
C GLU A 255 4.22 -8.01 16.47
N ASP A 256 5.29 -8.71 16.06
CA ASP A 256 6.66 -8.22 16.22
C ASP A 256 6.92 -6.96 15.38
N LYS A 257 6.30 -6.86 14.18
CA LYS A 257 6.35 -5.65 13.36
C LYS A 257 5.74 -4.46 14.10
N ALA A 258 4.53 -4.60 14.63
CA ALA A 258 3.87 -3.55 15.39
C ALA A 258 4.67 -3.15 16.63
N SER A 259 5.15 -4.13 17.39
CA SER A 259 5.98 -3.92 18.59
C SER A 259 7.30 -3.20 18.26
N MET A 260 7.96 -3.57 17.16
CA MET A 260 9.17 -2.88 16.70
C MET A 260 8.89 -1.42 16.33
N LEU A 261 7.85 -1.17 15.54
CA LEU A 261 7.46 0.18 15.14
C LEU A 261 7.12 1.06 16.35
N ALA A 262 6.41 0.52 17.34
CA ALA A 262 6.04 1.24 18.57
C ALA A 262 7.21 1.53 19.51
N SER A 263 8.36 0.84 19.34
CA SER A 263 9.45 0.85 20.33
C SER A 263 10.71 1.56 19.86
N VAL A 264 11.00 1.57 18.55
CA VAL A 264 12.24 2.18 18.04
C VAL A 264 12.25 3.69 18.20
N SER A 265 13.42 4.27 18.43
CA SER A 265 13.59 5.72 18.56
C SER A 265 13.32 6.46 17.26
N ALA A 266 13.63 5.83 16.11
CA ALA A 266 13.29 6.29 14.78
C ALA A 266 13.07 5.08 13.85
N TYR A 267 12.02 5.13 13.04
CA TYR A 267 11.81 4.20 11.93
C TYR A 267 12.33 4.81 10.63
N VAL A 268 13.13 4.07 9.88
CA VAL A 268 13.77 4.57 8.64
C VAL A 268 13.22 3.82 7.43
N ALA A 269 12.70 4.57 6.47
CA ALA A 269 12.23 4.09 5.18
C ALA A 269 13.01 4.72 4.03
N PRO A 270 14.21 4.19 3.68
CA PRO A 270 15.11 4.79 2.72
C PRO A 270 14.84 4.32 1.28
N ASN A 271 13.59 4.01 0.96
CA ASN A 271 13.21 3.48 -0.35
C ASN A 271 13.63 4.43 -1.47
N THR A 272 14.20 3.87 -2.54
CA THR A 272 14.73 4.68 -3.67
C THR A 272 13.69 4.92 -4.77
N GLY A 273 12.54 4.25 -4.71
CA GLY A 273 11.46 4.41 -5.68
C GLY A 273 10.52 3.19 -5.71
N GLY A 274 9.60 3.21 -6.68
CA GLY A 274 8.66 2.10 -6.90
C GLY A 274 7.58 1.93 -5.84
N GLU A 275 7.36 2.94 -5.00
CA GLU A 275 6.27 2.97 -4.02
C GLU A 275 5.10 3.79 -4.58
N SER A 276 3.91 3.19 -4.58
CA SER A 276 2.70 3.87 -5.04
C SER A 276 1.99 4.66 -3.94
N PHE A 277 2.16 4.24 -2.68
CA PHE A 277 1.47 4.84 -1.55
C PHE A 277 2.36 4.97 -0.30
N GLY A 278 3.02 3.90 0.14
CA GLY A 278 3.85 3.88 1.33
C GLY A 278 3.09 3.44 2.58
N ILE A 279 2.36 2.32 2.49
CA ILE A 279 1.56 1.77 3.59
C ILE A 279 2.36 1.59 4.88
N ILE A 280 3.63 1.19 4.77
CA ILE A 280 4.51 1.01 5.94
C ILE A 280 4.75 2.31 6.71
N LEU A 281 4.71 3.47 6.05
CA LEU A 281 4.80 4.75 6.77
C LEU A 281 3.54 5.01 7.58
N VAL A 282 2.37 4.67 7.04
CA VAL A 282 1.10 4.81 7.77
C VAL A 282 1.07 3.88 8.98
N GLU A 283 1.53 2.63 8.82
CA GLU A 283 1.69 1.67 9.92
C GLU A 283 2.64 2.22 11.01
N ALA A 284 3.78 2.79 10.61
CA ALA A 284 4.73 3.40 11.52
C ALA A 284 4.16 4.63 12.23
N LEU A 285 3.42 5.49 11.53
CA LEU A 285 2.73 6.63 12.12
C LEU A 285 1.67 6.18 13.13
N ALA A 286 0.87 5.15 12.79
CA ALA A 286 -0.14 4.58 13.68
C ALA A 286 0.48 3.99 14.96
N ALA A 287 1.66 3.38 14.85
CA ALA A 287 2.44 2.91 16.00
C ALA A 287 3.05 4.03 16.85
N GLY A 288 2.93 5.30 16.43
CA GLY A 288 3.54 6.44 17.11
C GLY A 288 5.05 6.59 16.87
N ALA A 289 5.59 5.91 15.86
CA ALA A 289 7.00 6.02 15.51
C ALA A 289 7.36 7.40 14.95
N PHE A 290 8.56 7.90 15.26
CA PHE A 290 9.15 8.97 14.48
C PHE A 290 9.71 8.39 13.18
N VAL A 291 9.21 8.87 12.06
CA VAL A 291 9.55 8.36 10.72
C VAL A 291 10.59 9.24 10.05
N VAL A 292 11.65 8.63 9.53
CA VAL A 292 12.63 9.25 8.62
C VAL A 292 12.53 8.54 7.27
N ALA A 293 12.17 9.27 6.23
CA ALA A 293 11.95 8.67 4.91
C ALA A 293 12.63 9.45 3.79
N SER A 294 12.92 8.78 2.68
CA SER A 294 13.37 9.46 1.45
C SER A 294 12.26 10.37 0.89
N ASP A 295 12.64 11.42 0.18
CA ASP A 295 11.71 12.41 -0.39
C ASP A 295 11.05 11.97 -1.71
N ILE A 296 10.86 10.65 -1.89
CA ILE A 296 10.08 10.15 -3.02
C ILE A 296 8.62 10.63 -2.92
N PRO A 297 7.93 10.84 -4.06
CA PRO A 297 6.60 11.47 -4.07
C PRO A 297 5.59 10.82 -3.13
N ALA A 298 5.53 9.47 -3.10
CA ALA A 298 4.60 8.75 -2.24
C ALA A 298 4.85 9.03 -0.75
N PHE A 299 6.12 9.02 -0.31
CA PHE A 299 6.49 9.24 1.07
C PHE A 299 6.34 10.71 1.48
N THR A 300 6.69 11.62 0.58
CA THR A 300 6.46 13.06 0.78
C THR A 300 4.97 13.36 1.01
N ALA A 301 4.10 12.69 0.26
CA ALA A 301 2.65 12.85 0.41
C ALA A 301 2.14 12.34 1.78
N VAL A 302 2.54 11.13 2.19
CA VAL A 302 2.13 10.54 3.48
C VAL A 302 2.66 11.36 4.64
N LEU A 303 3.91 11.83 4.58
CA LEU A 303 4.51 12.64 5.65
C LEU A 303 4.16 14.13 5.57
N GLY A 304 3.22 14.52 4.70
CA GLY A 304 2.75 15.89 4.58
C GLY A 304 3.85 16.90 4.29
N GLY A 305 4.83 16.54 3.45
CA GLY A 305 5.99 17.38 3.13
C GLY A 305 6.97 17.56 4.29
N GLY A 306 7.04 16.63 5.23
CA GLY A 306 7.90 16.69 6.41
C GLY A 306 7.18 17.12 7.70
N LYS A 307 5.87 17.31 7.66
CA LYS A 307 5.07 17.69 8.85
C LYS A 307 4.89 16.54 9.85
N PHE A 308 4.81 15.30 9.34
CA PHE A 308 4.50 14.10 10.13
C PHE A 308 5.68 13.12 10.25
N GLY A 309 6.86 13.55 9.84
CA GLY A 309 8.11 12.82 9.87
C GLY A 309 9.20 13.61 9.19
N ALA A 310 10.43 13.18 9.23
CA ALA A 310 11.55 13.83 8.56
C ALA A 310 11.77 13.25 7.15
N LEU A 311 12.08 14.12 6.18
CA LEU A 311 12.43 13.74 4.82
C LEU A 311 13.92 14.00 4.57
N PHE A 312 14.58 13.09 3.85
CA PHE A 312 15.93 13.27 3.36
C PHE A 312 16.00 13.10 1.84
N ALA A 313 17.00 13.70 1.19
CA ALA A 313 17.17 13.61 -0.25
C ALA A 313 17.38 12.14 -0.68
N ASN A 314 16.58 11.68 -1.63
CA ASN A 314 16.58 10.29 -2.09
C ASN A 314 18.00 9.83 -2.49
N GLU A 315 18.36 8.61 -2.09
CA GLU A 315 19.65 7.96 -2.34
C GLU A 315 20.88 8.67 -1.71
N ASP A 316 20.71 9.75 -0.94
CA ASP A 316 21.77 10.45 -0.23
C ASP A 316 21.95 9.90 1.19
N SER A 317 22.91 8.98 1.36
CA SER A 317 23.25 8.41 2.68
C SER A 317 23.78 9.43 3.68
N GLY A 318 24.47 10.48 3.20
CA GLY A 318 24.96 11.55 4.04
C GLY A 318 23.82 12.42 4.57
N ALA A 319 22.82 12.73 3.73
CA ALA A 319 21.61 13.42 4.15
C ALA A 319 20.82 12.58 5.15
N LEU A 320 20.68 11.26 4.89
CA LEU A 320 20.03 10.33 5.82
C LEU A 320 20.71 10.34 7.19
N ALA A 321 22.05 10.23 7.24
CA ALA A 321 22.79 10.25 8.50
C ALA A 321 22.55 11.54 9.28
N ARG A 322 22.68 12.70 8.63
CA ARG A 322 22.42 14.01 9.27
C ARG A 322 20.99 14.10 9.82
N THR A 323 19.99 13.71 9.04
CA THR A 323 18.57 13.76 9.44
C THR A 323 18.31 12.88 10.67
N ILE A 324 18.90 11.67 10.73
CA ILE A 324 18.75 10.77 11.88
C ILE A 324 19.44 11.35 13.12
N ILE A 325 20.70 11.81 12.99
CA ILE A 325 21.46 12.36 14.11
C ILE A 325 20.72 13.57 14.70
N GLU A 326 20.33 14.52 13.86
CA GLU A 326 19.60 15.73 14.28
C GLU A 326 18.29 15.38 15.02
N ALA A 327 17.54 14.38 14.51
CA ALA A 327 16.30 13.95 15.15
C ALA A 327 16.53 13.28 16.50
N LEU A 328 17.59 12.47 16.62
CA LEU A 328 17.90 11.77 17.88
C LEU A 328 18.49 12.69 18.95
N GLU A 329 19.16 13.76 18.54
CA GLU A 329 19.66 14.80 19.44
C GLU A 329 18.54 15.75 19.94
N ASN A 330 17.36 15.73 19.31
CA ASN A 330 16.22 16.62 19.64
C ASN A 330 14.98 15.81 20.05
N PRO A 331 14.97 15.15 21.22
CA PRO A 331 13.90 14.23 21.63
C PRO A 331 12.52 14.90 21.77
N GLU A 332 12.45 16.16 22.18
CA GLU A 332 11.19 16.91 22.32
C GLU A 332 10.54 17.15 20.96
N GLN A 333 11.31 17.64 19.98
CA GLN A 333 10.83 17.89 18.62
C GLN A 333 10.43 16.57 17.95
N ARG A 334 11.24 15.52 18.11
CA ARG A 334 10.94 14.18 17.62
C ARG A 334 9.62 13.68 18.17
N ALA A 335 9.38 13.78 19.48
CA ALA A 335 8.15 13.35 20.11
C ALA A 335 6.92 14.16 19.64
N GLN A 336 7.09 15.47 19.38
CA GLN A 336 6.03 16.31 18.84
C GLN A 336 5.63 15.89 17.43
N ILE A 337 6.61 15.65 16.55
CA ILE A 337 6.36 15.22 15.17
C ILE A 337 5.72 13.83 15.16
N ALA A 338 6.20 12.89 15.98
CA ALA A 338 5.64 11.56 16.08
C ALA A 338 4.17 11.58 16.53
N ARG A 339 3.81 12.42 17.51
CA ARG A 339 2.41 12.60 17.92
C ARG A 339 1.54 13.15 16.80
N ALA A 340 2.01 14.16 16.08
CA ALA A 340 1.28 14.71 14.94
C ALA A 340 1.10 13.65 13.83
N GLY A 341 2.09 12.80 13.63
CA GLY A 341 2.01 11.65 12.71
C GLY A 341 0.98 10.61 13.13
N ALA A 342 0.93 10.27 14.42
CA ALA A 342 -0.05 9.33 14.97
C ALA A 342 -1.49 9.85 14.80
N GLU A 343 -1.72 11.15 15.04
CA GLU A 343 -3.02 11.79 14.79
C GLU A 343 -3.41 11.74 13.32
N GLU A 344 -2.47 12.01 12.42
CA GLU A 344 -2.70 11.94 10.96
C GLU A 344 -3.02 10.54 10.48
N ALA A 345 -2.45 9.49 11.11
CA ALA A 345 -2.70 8.09 10.77
C ALA A 345 -4.19 7.72 10.80
N GLY A 346 -4.99 8.37 11.65
CA GLY A 346 -6.44 8.16 11.71
C GLY A 346 -7.19 8.45 10.40
N ARG A 347 -6.62 9.23 9.49
CA ARG A 347 -7.19 9.45 8.14
C ARG A 347 -7.13 8.20 7.27
N TYR A 348 -6.21 7.32 7.56
CA TYR A 348 -5.94 6.08 6.84
C TYR A 348 -6.60 4.88 7.53
N ASP A 349 -7.26 5.09 8.68
CA ASP A 349 -7.99 4.00 9.34
C ASP A 349 -9.09 3.44 8.44
N TRP A 350 -9.27 2.11 8.44
CA TRP A 350 -10.27 1.45 7.61
C TRP A 350 -11.68 1.97 7.86
N SER A 351 -11.99 2.40 9.08
CA SER A 351 -13.29 2.99 9.40
C SER A 351 -13.54 4.30 8.65
N THR A 352 -12.49 5.11 8.46
CA THR A 352 -12.52 6.35 7.67
C THR A 352 -12.54 6.05 6.18
N VAL A 353 -11.63 5.19 5.71
CA VAL A 353 -11.45 4.86 4.29
C VAL A 353 -12.70 4.20 3.72
N ALA A 354 -13.27 3.19 4.43
CA ALA A 354 -14.48 2.51 3.97
C ALA A 354 -15.70 3.46 3.92
N SER A 355 -15.79 4.42 4.84
CA SER A 355 -16.84 5.45 4.80
C SER A 355 -16.74 6.31 3.54
N GLN A 356 -15.53 6.69 3.14
CA GLN A 356 -15.30 7.45 1.90
C GLN A 356 -15.64 6.61 0.66
N VAL A 357 -15.26 5.33 0.63
CA VAL A 357 -15.59 4.40 -0.47
C VAL A 357 -17.11 4.22 -0.58
N LEU A 358 -17.82 4.05 0.54
CA LEU A 358 -19.28 3.94 0.57
C LEU A 358 -19.96 5.20 0.02
N ALA A 359 -19.48 6.39 0.34
CA ALA A 359 -20.01 7.64 -0.20
C ALA A 359 -19.85 7.73 -1.74
N VAL A 360 -18.76 7.15 -2.28
CA VAL A 360 -18.58 7.03 -3.74
C VAL A 360 -19.57 6.03 -4.33
N TYR A 361 -19.81 4.90 -3.68
CA TYR A 361 -20.82 3.92 -4.11
C TYR A 361 -22.24 4.53 -4.15
N GLU A 362 -22.63 5.23 -3.10
CA GLU A 362 -23.94 5.91 -3.04
C GLU A 362 -24.08 6.94 -4.17
N THR A 363 -23.01 7.67 -4.47
CA THR A 363 -23.00 8.63 -5.55
C THR A 363 -23.14 7.93 -6.91
N ALA A 364 -22.43 6.84 -7.15
CA ALA A 364 -22.50 6.07 -8.39
C ALA A 364 -23.90 5.47 -8.61
N ILE A 365 -24.48 4.86 -7.56
CA ILE A 365 -25.83 4.27 -7.61
C ILE A 365 -26.88 5.34 -7.91
N ARG A 366 -26.83 6.49 -7.24
CA ARG A 366 -27.77 7.60 -7.44
C ARG A 366 -27.68 8.17 -8.85
N THR A 367 -26.47 8.37 -9.37
CA THR A 367 -26.27 8.95 -10.72
C THR A 367 -26.82 8.02 -11.80
N ALA A 368 -26.60 6.71 -11.68
CA ALA A 368 -27.16 5.74 -12.63
C ALA A 368 -28.70 5.66 -12.57
N GLY A 369 -29.33 5.85 -11.40
CA GLY A 369 -30.79 5.90 -11.26
C GLY A 369 -31.43 7.12 -11.94
N THR A 370 -30.73 8.24 -12.01
CA THR A 370 -31.25 9.47 -12.66
C THR A 370 -31.13 9.45 -14.20
N GLU A 371 -30.25 8.63 -14.77
CA GLU A 371 -30.12 8.49 -16.23
C GLU A 371 -31.25 7.62 -16.84
N VAL A 372 -31.92 6.79 -16.03
CA VAL A 372 -33.04 5.92 -16.50
C VAL A 372 -34.35 6.69 -16.60
N ASP A 373 -34.51 7.81 -15.88
CA ASP A 373 -35.75 8.62 -15.82
C ASP A 373 -35.72 9.86 -16.77
N SER A 374 -34.67 10.00 -17.56
CA SER A 374 -34.49 11.09 -18.51
C SER A 374 -34.51 10.61 -19.96
#